data_9cb940d1cf7e7f9ebb91099e17823e29
#
_entry.id   9cb940d1cf7e7f9ebb91099e17823e29
#
_cell.length_a   1.000
_cell.length_b   1.000
_cell.length_c   1.000
_cell.angle_alpha   90.00
_cell.angle_beta   90.00
_cell.angle_gamma   90.00
#
_symmetry.space_group_name_H-M   'P 1'
#
loop_
_entity.id
_entity.type
_entity.pdbx_description
1 polymer ?
#
loop_
_entity_poly.entity_id
_entity_poly.type
_entity_poly.pdbx_seq_one_letter_code
_entity_poly.pdbx_strand_id
1 'polypeptide(L)'
;MTREPVIRLRRVYDPPDPAADGVRVLVDRLWPRGLAKAVAGVDEWPKAVTPSAELRKWFHDGGSAREFRQRYEAELAEPGAVAELGRLRELAAAGPITLLTSVKDPGSSHAAVLAELLSD
;
A
#
# COMPACT_ATOMS: atom_id res chain seq x y z
N MET A 1 -11.68 -18.02 -17.54
CA MET A 1 -10.55 -18.17 -16.61
C MET A 1 -10.25 -16.83 -15.94
N THR A 2 -10.32 -16.80 -14.61
CA THR A 2 -10.06 -15.58 -13.89
C THR A 2 -8.56 -15.40 -13.75
N ARG A 3 -8.06 -14.27 -14.19
CA ARG A 3 -6.65 -13.93 -14.05
C ARG A 3 -6.37 -13.56 -12.59
N GLU A 4 -5.38 -14.20 -11.98
CA GLU A 4 -4.96 -13.81 -10.65
C GLU A 4 -4.32 -12.42 -10.68
N PRO A 5 -4.66 -11.55 -9.71
CA PRO A 5 -4.07 -10.23 -9.66
C PRO A 5 -2.56 -10.30 -9.39
N VAL A 6 -1.79 -9.47 -10.09
CA VAL A 6 -0.36 -9.33 -9.85
C VAL A 6 -0.16 -8.08 -8.98
N ILE A 7 0.20 -8.28 -7.72
CA ILE A 7 0.41 -7.21 -6.76
C ILE A 7 1.84 -7.27 -6.26
N ARG A 8 2.64 -6.28 -6.62
CA ARG A 8 4.05 -6.21 -6.23
C ARG A 8 4.22 -5.25 -5.06
N LEU A 9 5.26 -5.50 -4.27
CA LEU A 9 5.65 -4.62 -3.16
C LEU A 9 7.05 -4.08 -3.47
N ARG A 10 7.22 -2.75 -3.43
CA ARG A 10 8.52 -2.13 -3.65
C ARG A 10 8.70 -0.91 -2.77
N ARG A 11 9.95 -0.52 -2.56
CA ARG A 11 10.21 0.76 -1.92
C ARG A 11 9.94 1.87 -2.93
N VAL A 12 9.35 2.97 -2.44
CA VAL A 12 9.04 4.11 -3.30
C VAL A 12 10.30 4.76 -3.88
N TYR A 13 11.46 4.52 -3.25
CA TYR A 13 12.76 5.04 -3.72
C TYR A 13 13.37 4.21 -4.84
N ASP A 14 12.86 3.01 -5.10
CA ASP A 14 13.33 2.19 -6.20
C ASP A 14 12.94 2.83 -7.54
N PRO A 15 13.81 2.78 -8.55
CA PRO A 15 13.47 3.35 -9.85
C PRO A 15 12.21 2.73 -10.43
N PRO A 16 11.33 3.53 -11.07
CA PRO A 16 10.17 2.97 -11.75
C PRO A 16 10.55 1.99 -12.84
N ASP A 17 9.78 0.91 -12.93
CA ASP A 17 9.91 -0.10 -13.99
C ASP A 17 8.58 -0.18 -14.74
N PRO A 18 8.36 0.68 -15.76
CA PRO A 18 7.06 0.77 -16.42
C PRO A 18 6.56 -0.56 -17.00
N ALA A 19 7.48 -1.44 -17.40
CA ALA A 19 7.09 -2.72 -17.99
C ALA A 19 6.54 -3.70 -16.96
N ALA A 20 7.00 -3.62 -15.71
CA ALA A 20 6.65 -4.59 -14.67
C ALA A 20 5.74 -4.02 -13.58
N ASP A 21 5.85 -2.73 -13.27
CA ASP A 21 5.15 -2.14 -12.14
C ASP A 21 3.64 -1.95 -12.35
N GLY A 22 3.22 -1.73 -13.60
CA GLY A 22 1.83 -1.35 -13.84
C GLY A 22 1.49 -0.04 -13.13
N VAL A 23 0.33 0.00 -12.48
CA VAL A 23 -0.07 1.20 -11.71
C VAL A 23 0.71 1.25 -10.41
N ARG A 24 1.40 2.36 -10.15
CA ARG A 24 2.21 2.55 -8.95
C ARG A 24 1.40 3.29 -7.89
N VAL A 25 1.19 2.63 -6.75
CA VAL A 25 0.27 3.06 -5.70
C VAL A 25 1.05 3.33 -4.41
N LEU A 26 1.11 4.59 -3.96
CA LEU A 26 1.74 4.92 -2.70
C LEU A 26 0.77 4.63 -1.55
N VAL A 27 1.19 3.78 -0.61
CA VAL A 27 0.33 3.33 0.50
C VAL A 27 0.79 3.87 1.85
N ASP A 28 1.65 4.88 1.87
CA ASP A 28 2.03 5.61 3.07
C ASP A 28 1.17 6.87 3.18
N ARG A 29 0.87 7.27 4.42
CA ARG A 29 0.05 8.46 4.67
C ARG A 29 0.75 9.75 4.30
N LEU A 30 2.07 9.81 4.51
CA LEU A 30 2.88 10.98 4.22
C LEU A 30 3.71 10.78 2.97
N TRP A 31 3.95 11.87 2.23
CA TRP A 31 4.84 11.83 1.07
C TRP A 31 6.27 11.50 1.53
N PRO A 32 6.98 10.61 0.82
CA PRO A 32 8.33 10.21 1.22
C PRO A 32 9.30 11.39 1.26
N ARG A 33 10.08 11.44 2.34
CA ARG A 33 11.02 12.53 2.56
C ARG A 33 12.10 12.53 1.47
N GLY A 34 12.35 13.72 0.91
CA GLY A 34 13.42 13.91 -0.06
C GLY A 34 13.11 13.40 -1.47
N LEU A 35 11.89 12.96 -1.73
CA LEU A 35 11.54 12.38 -3.03
C LEU A 35 10.72 13.37 -3.85
N ALA A 36 11.26 13.78 -5.01
CA ALA A 36 10.54 14.65 -5.92
C ALA A 36 9.43 13.90 -6.63
N LYS A 37 8.26 14.53 -6.78
CA LYS A 37 7.11 13.91 -7.43
C LYS A 37 7.41 13.48 -8.86
N ALA A 38 8.20 14.28 -9.59
CA ALA A 38 8.56 13.98 -10.97
C ALA A 38 9.38 12.69 -11.11
N VAL A 39 10.11 12.30 -10.06
CA VAL A 39 10.99 11.12 -10.08
C VAL A 39 10.31 9.90 -9.51
N ALA A 40 9.33 10.09 -8.61
CA ALA A 40 8.70 9.01 -7.88
C ALA A 40 7.87 8.07 -8.76
N GLY A 41 7.26 8.59 -9.81
CA GLY A 41 6.41 7.79 -10.68
C GLY A 41 5.18 7.23 -9.97
N VAL A 42 4.63 7.96 -9.00
CA VAL A 42 3.43 7.54 -8.29
C VAL A 42 2.19 7.92 -9.11
N ASP A 43 1.39 6.91 -9.44
CA ASP A 43 0.16 7.10 -10.21
C ASP A 43 -1.06 7.34 -9.31
N GLU A 44 -1.08 6.70 -8.14
CA GLU A 44 -2.20 6.76 -7.19
C GLU A 44 -1.68 6.94 -5.77
N TRP A 45 -2.39 7.73 -4.99
CA TRP A 45 -2.08 7.92 -3.57
C TRP A 45 -3.37 7.86 -2.74
N PRO A 46 -3.88 6.62 -2.48
CA PRO A 46 -5.16 6.45 -1.79
C PRO A 46 -4.99 6.56 -0.27
N LYS A 47 -5.06 7.76 0.26
CA LYS A 47 -4.85 7.99 1.70
C LYS A 47 -5.82 7.22 2.60
N ALA A 48 -7.02 6.93 2.13
CA ALA A 48 -8.02 6.21 2.92
C ALA A 48 -7.60 4.78 3.30
N VAL A 49 -6.65 4.18 2.57
CA VAL A 49 -6.16 2.83 2.89
C VAL A 49 -4.79 2.85 3.58
N THR A 50 -4.26 4.02 3.92
CA THR A 50 -3.01 4.12 4.66
C THR A 50 -3.28 4.00 6.16
N PRO A 51 -2.34 3.44 6.95
CA PRO A 51 -2.50 3.40 8.40
C PRO A 51 -2.61 4.81 8.97
N SER A 52 -3.47 4.99 9.98
CA SER A 52 -3.61 6.29 10.63
C SER A 52 -2.31 6.74 11.29
N ALA A 53 -2.18 8.04 11.52
CA ALA A 53 -1.02 8.59 12.24
C ALA A 53 -0.93 8.00 13.65
N GLU A 54 -2.06 7.79 14.32
CA GLU A 54 -2.12 7.19 15.65
C GLU A 54 -1.59 5.77 15.64
N LEU A 55 -2.03 4.96 14.67
CA LEU A 55 -1.60 3.57 14.55
C LEU A 55 -0.10 3.48 14.23
N ARG A 56 0.38 4.34 13.34
CA ARG A 56 1.80 4.39 12.99
C ARG A 56 2.65 4.73 14.22
N LYS A 57 2.24 5.72 14.99
CA LYS A 57 2.93 6.10 16.23
C LYS A 57 2.94 4.96 17.24
N TRP A 58 1.78 4.33 17.45
CA TRP A 58 1.67 3.21 18.39
C TRP A 58 2.65 2.09 18.01
N PHE A 59 2.73 1.75 16.73
CA PHE A 59 3.62 0.69 16.27
C PHE A 59 5.10 1.08 16.42
N HIS A 60 5.42 2.33 16.08
CA HIS A 60 6.78 2.85 16.22
C HIS A 60 7.23 2.86 17.68
N ASP A 61 6.32 3.09 18.60
CA ASP A 61 6.58 3.11 20.05
C ASP A 61 6.70 1.70 20.66
N GLY A 62 6.69 0.66 19.84
CA GLY A 62 6.95 -0.71 20.30
C GLY A 62 5.76 -1.66 20.20
N GLY A 63 4.69 -1.28 19.55
CA GLY A 63 3.54 -2.17 19.35
C GLY A 63 3.93 -3.42 18.56
N SER A 64 3.27 -4.55 18.87
CA SER A 64 3.55 -5.80 18.18
C SER A 64 3.03 -5.80 16.74
N ALA A 65 3.71 -6.53 15.85
CA ALA A 65 3.29 -6.66 14.46
C ALA A 65 1.91 -7.32 14.34
N ARG A 66 1.62 -8.31 15.19
CA ARG A 66 0.35 -9.00 15.20
C ARG A 66 -0.80 -8.05 15.55
N GLU A 67 -0.64 -7.25 16.59
CA GLU A 67 -1.68 -6.31 16.99
C GLU A 67 -1.77 -5.13 16.02
N PHE A 68 -0.66 -4.72 15.43
CA PHE A 68 -0.67 -3.73 14.36
C PHE A 68 -1.58 -4.18 13.23
N ARG A 69 -1.42 -5.43 12.78
CA ARG A 69 -2.25 -5.98 11.70
C ARG A 69 -3.73 -5.94 12.06
N GLN A 70 -4.08 -6.37 13.29
CA GLN A 70 -5.46 -6.35 13.76
C GLN A 70 -6.05 -4.94 13.75
N ARG A 71 -5.30 -3.97 14.25
CA ARG A 71 -5.74 -2.57 14.30
C ARG A 71 -5.85 -1.97 12.90
N TYR A 72 -4.91 -2.31 12.02
CA TYR A 72 -4.95 -1.82 10.65
C TYR A 72 -6.14 -2.41 9.89
N GLU A 73 -6.41 -3.69 10.06
CA GLU A 73 -7.59 -4.32 9.45
C GLU A 73 -8.89 -3.66 9.93
N ALA A 74 -8.95 -3.26 11.20
CA ALA A 74 -10.09 -2.53 11.72
C ALA A 74 -10.24 -1.15 11.05
N GLU A 75 -9.14 -0.45 10.82
CA GLU A 75 -9.17 0.83 10.09
C GLU A 75 -9.63 0.62 8.64
N LEU A 76 -9.20 -0.46 8.02
CA LEU A 76 -9.57 -0.77 6.64
C LEU A 76 -11.02 -1.23 6.49
N ALA A 77 -11.72 -1.49 7.59
CA ALA A 77 -13.15 -1.80 7.59
C ALA A 77 -14.02 -0.54 7.58
N GLU A 78 -13.44 0.65 7.74
CA GLU A 78 -14.18 1.91 7.65
C GLU A 78 -14.71 2.12 6.23
N PRO A 79 -15.90 2.75 6.07
CA PRO A 79 -16.52 2.87 4.74
C PRO A 79 -15.64 3.49 3.65
N GLY A 80 -14.90 4.54 3.98
CA GLY A 80 -14.00 5.19 3.01
C GLY A 80 -12.87 4.27 2.56
N ALA A 81 -12.33 3.49 3.49
CA ALA A 81 -11.28 2.52 3.17
C ALA A 81 -11.84 1.36 2.34
N VAL A 82 -13.02 0.87 2.69
CA VAL A 82 -13.67 -0.22 1.94
C VAL A 82 -13.91 0.18 0.49
N ALA A 83 -14.40 1.40 0.25
CA ALA A 83 -14.62 1.90 -1.09
C ALA A 83 -13.32 1.97 -1.89
N GLU A 84 -12.26 2.46 -1.26
CA GLU A 84 -10.95 2.60 -1.90
C GLU A 84 -10.30 1.23 -2.17
N LEU A 85 -10.44 0.27 -1.26
CA LEU A 85 -9.99 -1.10 -1.48
C LEU A 85 -10.69 -1.72 -2.69
N GLY A 86 -11.99 -1.49 -2.84
CA GLY A 86 -12.75 -1.95 -3.99
C GLY A 86 -12.20 -1.41 -5.29
N ARG A 87 -11.87 -0.11 -5.31
CA ARG A 87 -11.28 0.54 -6.48
C ARG A 87 -9.91 -0.05 -6.81
N LEU A 88 -9.08 -0.30 -5.79
CA LEU A 88 -7.77 -0.91 -6.00
C LEU A 88 -7.87 -2.36 -6.51
N ARG A 89 -8.87 -3.11 -6.03
CA ARG A 89 -9.12 -4.46 -6.57
C ARG A 89 -9.49 -4.41 -8.04
N GLU A 90 -10.26 -3.43 -8.47
CA GLU A 90 -10.61 -3.26 -9.87
C GLU A 90 -9.36 -2.95 -10.70
N LEU A 91 -8.47 -2.09 -10.21
CA LEU A 91 -7.20 -1.80 -10.87
C LEU A 91 -6.34 -3.07 -11.00
N ALA A 92 -6.27 -3.86 -9.91
CA ALA A 92 -5.47 -5.10 -9.92
C ALA A 92 -6.07 -6.16 -10.87
N ALA A 93 -7.38 -6.16 -11.04
CA ALA A 93 -8.04 -7.06 -11.99
C ALA A 93 -7.76 -6.66 -13.45
N ALA A 94 -7.56 -5.37 -13.69
CA ALA A 94 -7.28 -4.86 -15.03
C ALA A 94 -5.83 -5.01 -15.46
N GLY A 95 -4.90 -5.12 -14.52
CA GLY A 95 -3.47 -5.25 -14.82
C GLY A 95 -2.63 -5.25 -13.55
N PRO A 96 -1.29 -5.36 -13.67
CA PRO A 96 -0.41 -5.34 -12.51
C PRO A 96 -0.50 -4.02 -11.75
N ILE A 97 -0.38 -4.09 -10.42
CA ILE A 97 -0.21 -2.90 -9.58
C ILE A 97 1.00 -3.13 -8.68
N THR A 98 1.65 -2.03 -8.28
CA THR A 98 2.78 -2.07 -7.35
C THR A 98 2.46 -1.16 -6.17
N LEU A 99 2.46 -1.73 -4.97
CA LEU A 99 2.29 -0.97 -3.74
C LEU A 99 3.64 -0.44 -3.30
N LEU A 100 3.72 0.86 -3.09
CA LEU A 100 4.97 1.56 -2.76
C LEU A 100 4.93 2.05 -1.32
N THR A 101 6.03 1.86 -0.62
CA THR A 101 6.20 2.37 0.74
C THR A 101 7.64 2.84 0.95
N SER A 102 7.83 3.77 1.88
CA SER A 102 9.17 4.23 2.28
C SER A 102 9.84 3.28 3.26
N VAL A 103 9.12 2.30 3.80
CA VAL A 103 9.64 1.32 4.75
C VAL A 103 10.76 0.49 4.09
N LYS A 104 11.81 0.17 4.85
CA LYS A 104 12.97 -0.56 4.32
C LYS A 104 12.62 -1.96 3.83
N ASP A 105 11.70 -2.63 4.52
CA ASP A 105 11.26 -3.98 4.16
C ASP A 105 9.76 -3.99 3.88
N PRO A 106 9.35 -3.74 2.63
CA PRO A 106 7.93 -3.73 2.29
C PRO A 106 7.20 -5.04 2.63
N GLY A 107 7.88 -6.18 2.53
CA GLY A 107 7.29 -7.49 2.84
C GLY A 107 6.91 -7.69 4.29
N SER A 108 7.44 -6.86 5.19
CA SER A 108 7.12 -6.89 6.63
C SER A 108 6.32 -5.67 7.07
N SER A 109 5.75 -4.93 6.13
CA SER A 109 5.06 -3.66 6.40
C SER A 109 3.55 -3.77 6.19
N HIS A 110 2.87 -2.64 6.44
CA HIS A 110 1.44 -2.50 6.12
C HIS A 110 1.13 -2.77 4.65
N ALA A 111 2.10 -2.53 3.75
CA ALA A 111 1.91 -2.83 2.33
C ALA A 111 1.67 -4.32 2.09
N ALA A 112 2.33 -5.18 2.87
CA ALA A 112 2.11 -6.63 2.77
C ALA A 112 0.69 -7.01 3.22
N VAL A 113 0.17 -6.37 4.26
CA VAL A 113 -1.22 -6.60 4.70
C VAL A 113 -2.19 -6.20 3.60
N LEU A 114 -1.99 -5.04 2.98
CA LEU A 114 -2.82 -4.59 1.86
C LEU A 114 -2.77 -5.56 0.69
N ALA A 115 -1.56 -6.03 0.34
CA ALA A 115 -1.39 -6.97 -0.77
C ALA A 115 -2.20 -8.24 -0.54
N GLU A 116 -2.19 -8.78 0.68
CA GLU A 116 -2.99 -9.96 1.01
C GLU A 116 -4.48 -9.70 0.86
N LEU A 117 -4.96 -8.57 1.38
CA LEU A 117 -6.39 -8.23 1.28
C LEU A 117 -6.83 -8.00 -0.16
N LEU A 118 -5.97 -7.43 -0.98
CA LEU A 118 -6.28 -7.18 -2.39
C LEU A 118 -6.24 -8.46 -3.24
N SER A 119 -5.53 -9.47 -2.76
CA SER A 119 -5.39 -10.75 -3.47
C SER A 119 -6.53 -11.73 -3.18
N ASP A 120 -7.31 -11.46 -2.16
CA ASP A 120 -8.44 -12.32 -1.76
C ASP A 120 -9.66 -12.15 -2.68
#